data_39d5f6057b4967b74d7442bc91f6ea7a
#
_entry.id   39d5f6057b4967b74d7442bc91f6ea7a
#
_cell.length_a   1.000
_cell.length_b   1.000
_cell.length_c   1.000
_cell.angle_alpha   90.00
_cell.angle_beta   90.00
_cell.angle_gamma   90.00
#
_symmetry.space_group_name_H-M   'P 1'
#
loop_
_entity.id
_entity.type
_entity.pdbx_description
1 polymer ?
#
loop_
_entity_poly.entity_id
_entity_poly.type
_entity_poly.pdbx_seq_one_letter_code
_entity_poly.pdbx_strand_id
1 'polypeptide(L)'
;MNIRKLTETQKPAAMELAWRVFQEFEAPEYAPEGVQAFHDYITDPAAVKTLTVYGAFEGESIIGVLAIRPGGTHISLFFVDPYYHRQGVGTALMQCFFTDSGAETVTVHSSPYAVEVYRRLGFQPTAAEQLADGIRYIPMEHKRRKKQ
;
A
#
# COMPACT_ATOMS: atom_id res chain seq x y z
N MET A 1 -12.84 -11.52 9.18
CA MET A 1 -12.09 -10.73 8.19
C MET A 1 -11.79 -11.60 6.98
N ASN A 2 -12.04 -11.07 5.79
CA ASN A 2 -11.82 -11.78 4.53
C ASN A 2 -10.86 -10.99 3.66
N ILE A 3 -9.80 -11.63 3.17
CA ILE A 3 -8.81 -11.00 2.28
C ILE A 3 -8.95 -11.61 0.89
N ARG A 4 -9.07 -10.75 -0.13
CA ARG A 4 -9.16 -11.25 -1.50
C ARG A 4 -8.69 -10.21 -2.52
N LYS A 5 -8.31 -10.70 -3.70
CA LYS A 5 -8.00 -9.84 -4.83
C LYS A 5 -9.29 -9.21 -5.34
N LEU A 6 -9.26 -7.91 -5.59
CA LEU A 6 -10.44 -7.16 -6.00
C LEU A 6 -10.70 -7.26 -7.50
N THR A 7 -11.97 -7.25 -7.86
CA THR A 7 -12.42 -7.06 -9.25
C THR A 7 -12.31 -5.58 -9.60
N GLU A 8 -12.40 -5.26 -10.90
CA GLU A 8 -12.33 -3.85 -11.34
C GLU A 8 -13.44 -2.99 -10.73
N THR A 9 -14.64 -3.54 -10.54
CA THR A 9 -15.76 -2.81 -9.94
C THR A 9 -15.56 -2.50 -8.46
N GLN A 10 -14.68 -3.23 -7.77
CA GLN A 10 -14.40 -3.04 -6.35
C GLN A 10 -13.26 -2.04 -6.10
N LYS A 11 -12.44 -1.77 -7.11
CA LYS A 11 -11.28 -0.88 -6.95
C LYS A 11 -11.63 0.54 -6.52
N PRO A 12 -12.69 1.19 -7.03
CA PRO A 12 -13.03 2.55 -6.57
C PRO A 12 -13.21 2.67 -5.06
N ALA A 13 -13.88 1.71 -4.42
CA ALA A 13 -14.06 1.73 -2.97
C ALA A 13 -12.72 1.60 -2.24
N ALA A 14 -11.79 0.80 -2.77
CA ALA A 14 -10.45 0.69 -2.21
C ALA A 14 -9.67 2.01 -2.34
N MET A 15 -9.81 2.71 -3.46
CA MET A 15 -9.15 4.02 -3.66
C MET A 15 -9.73 5.09 -2.73
N GLU A 16 -11.03 5.04 -2.45
CA GLU A 16 -11.64 5.93 -1.45
C GLU A 16 -11.07 5.69 -0.06
N LEU A 17 -10.89 4.44 0.33
CA LEU A 17 -10.25 4.10 1.61
C LEU A 17 -8.82 4.64 1.65
N ALA A 18 -8.06 4.42 0.59
CA ALA A 18 -6.68 4.92 0.50
C ALA A 18 -6.62 6.43 0.67
N TRP A 19 -7.51 7.17 -0.01
CA TRP A 19 -7.56 8.62 0.07
C TRP A 19 -7.89 9.11 1.49
N ARG A 20 -8.90 8.50 2.11
CA ARG A 20 -9.33 8.88 3.45
C ARG A 20 -8.21 8.69 4.48
N VAL A 21 -7.56 7.53 4.45
CA VAL A 21 -6.47 7.22 5.39
C VAL A 21 -5.24 8.08 5.09
N PHE A 22 -4.90 8.28 3.81
CA PHE A 22 -3.80 9.14 3.40
C PHE A 22 -3.97 10.56 3.93
N GLN A 23 -5.16 11.14 3.79
CA GLN A 23 -5.43 12.51 4.27
C GLN A 23 -5.23 12.64 5.78
N GLU A 24 -5.58 11.62 6.54
CA GLU A 24 -5.48 11.65 8.00
C GLU A 24 -4.03 11.50 8.48
N PHE A 25 -3.27 10.58 7.89
CA PHE A 25 -1.99 10.16 8.46
C PHE A 25 -0.76 10.61 7.67
N GLU A 26 -0.88 10.84 6.38
CA GLU A 26 0.30 11.10 5.54
C GLU A 26 0.30 12.49 4.92
N ALA A 27 -0.85 13.01 4.51
CA ALA A 27 -0.93 14.33 3.88
C ALA A 27 -0.32 15.45 4.73
N PRO A 28 -0.42 15.43 6.07
CA PRO A 28 0.21 16.49 6.88
C PRO A 28 1.73 16.58 6.71
N GLU A 29 2.39 15.51 6.27
CA GLU A 29 3.84 15.48 6.05
C GLU A 29 4.25 15.83 4.63
N TYR A 30 3.28 16.08 3.73
CA TYR A 30 3.54 16.30 2.31
C TYR A 30 3.24 17.74 1.91
N ALA A 31 3.99 18.24 0.92
CA ALA A 31 3.66 19.50 0.26
C ALA A 31 2.34 19.38 -0.50
N PRO A 32 1.62 20.51 -0.74
CA PRO A 32 0.34 20.46 -1.46
C PRO A 32 0.41 19.76 -2.81
N GLU A 33 1.49 19.94 -3.56
CA GLU A 33 1.67 19.25 -4.85
C GLU A 33 1.80 17.73 -4.69
N GLY A 34 2.36 17.26 -3.58
CA GLY A 34 2.45 15.83 -3.29
C GLY A 34 1.08 15.24 -2.96
N VAL A 35 0.27 15.95 -2.19
CA VAL A 35 -1.11 15.55 -1.89
C VAL A 35 -1.93 15.48 -3.18
N GLN A 36 -1.79 16.48 -4.06
CA GLN A 36 -2.50 16.50 -5.34
C GLN A 36 -2.04 15.36 -6.24
N ALA A 37 -0.73 15.09 -6.30
CA ALA A 37 -0.20 14.00 -7.11
C ALA A 37 -0.75 12.65 -6.65
N PHE A 38 -0.86 12.43 -5.34
CA PHE A 38 -1.45 11.21 -4.82
C PHE A 38 -2.92 11.09 -5.21
N HIS A 39 -3.68 12.16 -5.04
CA HIS A 39 -5.10 12.18 -5.42
C HIS A 39 -5.27 11.89 -6.92
N ASP A 40 -4.46 12.53 -7.76
CA ASP A 40 -4.53 12.32 -9.21
C ASP A 40 -4.24 10.87 -9.58
N TYR A 41 -3.28 10.24 -8.91
CA TYR A 41 -2.91 8.86 -9.15
C TYR A 41 -4.05 7.88 -8.86
N ILE A 42 -4.67 8.01 -7.69
CA ILE A 42 -5.72 7.07 -7.26
C ILE A 42 -7.08 7.34 -7.92
N THR A 43 -7.23 8.48 -8.58
CA THR A 43 -8.45 8.83 -9.32
C THR A 43 -8.28 8.70 -10.83
N ASP A 44 -7.10 8.37 -11.32
CA ASP A 44 -6.84 8.13 -12.73
C ASP A 44 -7.25 6.70 -13.11
N PRO A 45 -8.34 6.54 -13.89
CA PRO A 45 -8.83 5.19 -14.24
C PRO A 45 -7.78 4.35 -14.96
N ALA A 46 -6.95 4.95 -15.80
CA ALA A 46 -5.90 4.24 -16.53
C ALA A 46 -4.84 3.69 -15.58
N ALA A 47 -4.41 4.49 -14.60
CA ALA A 47 -3.43 4.06 -13.59
C ALA A 47 -4.00 2.96 -12.71
N VAL A 48 -5.21 3.16 -12.18
CA VAL A 48 -5.84 2.20 -11.26
C VAL A 48 -6.10 0.85 -11.96
N LYS A 49 -6.47 0.87 -13.23
CA LYS A 49 -6.70 -0.36 -14.00
C LYS A 49 -5.46 -1.25 -14.05
N THR A 50 -4.26 -0.68 -14.03
CA THR A 50 -3.01 -1.46 -14.11
C THR A 50 -2.64 -2.15 -12.80
N LEU A 51 -3.23 -1.73 -11.68
CA LEU A 51 -2.85 -2.22 -10.36
C LEU A 51 -3.51 -3.57 -10.05
N THR A 52 -2.74 -4.45 -9.42
CA THR A 52 -3.33 -5.62 -8.74
C THR A 52 -3.65 -5.18 -7.32
N VAL A 53 -4.91 -5.26 -6.94
CA VAL A 53 -5.38 -4.74 -5.65
C VAL A 53 -5.94 -5.87 -4.80
N TYR A 54 -5.46 -5.96 -3.56
CA TYR A 54 -6.00 -6.83 -2.53
C TYR A 54 -6.80 -6.00 -1.55
N GLY A 55 -7.95 -6.49 -1.14
CA GLY A 55 -8.78 -5.83 -0.15
C GLY A 55 -9.03 -6.72 1.05
N ALA A 56 -9.07 -6.12 2.24
CA ALA A 56 -9.52 -6.75 3.46
C ALA A 56 -10.95 -6.29 3.71
N PHE A 57 -11.83 -7.24 4.04
CA PHE A 57 -13.24 -6.97 4.24
C PHE A 57 -13.69 -7.38 5.64
N GLU A 58 -14.51 -6.55 6.24
CA GLU A 58 -15.33 -6.93 7.40
C GLU A 58 -16.77 -6.86 6.91
N GLY A 59 -17.41 -8.03 6.75
CA GLY A 59 -18.66 -8.10 6.02
C GLY A 59 -18.48 -7.61 4.58
N GLU A 60 -19.24 -6.60 4.17
CA GLU A 60 -19.14 -6.01 2.84
C GLU A 60 -18.28 -4.74 2.81
N SER A 61 -17.77 -4.31 3.96
CA SER A 61 -16.98 -3.09 4.07
C SER A 61 -15.51 -3.37 3.82
N ILE A 62 -14.87 -2.58 2.95
CA ILE A 62 -13.42 -2.62 2.76
C ILE A 62 -12.77 -1.88 3.91
N ILE A 63 -11.89 -2.59 4.64
CA ILE A 63 -11.18 -2.04 5.80
C ILE A 63 -9.67 -1.94 5.59
N GLY A 64 -9.16 -2.47 4.49
CA GLY A 64 -7.75 -2.36 4.16
C GLY A 64 -7.52 -2.58 2.68
N VAL A 65 -6.43 -2.02 2.16
CA VAL A 65 -6.05 -2.13 0.75
C VAL A 65 -4.54 -2.28 0.63
N LEU A 66 -4.14 -3.17 -0.28
CA LEU A 66 -2.75 -3.34 -0.70
C LEU A 66 -2.75 -3.40 -2.22
N ALA A 67 -2.06 -2.48 -2.88
CA ALA A 67 -2.01 -2.42 -4.34
C ALA A 67 -0.58 -2.56 -4.85
N ILE A 68 -0.42 -3.33 -5.91
CA ILE A 68 0.85 -3.69 -6.49
C ILE A 68 0.90 -3.21 -7.93
N ARG A 69 2.00 -2.58 -8.33
CA ARG A 69 2.23 -2.11 -9.71
C ARG A 69 2.42 -3.27 -10.68
N PRO A 70 2.22 -3.04 -11.98
CA PRO A 70 2.61 -4.03 -13.00
C PRO A 70 4.04 -4.49 -12.79
N GLY A 71 4.29 -5.78 -13.01
CA GLY A 71 5.57 -6.41 -12.69
C GLY A 71 5.55 -7.18 -11.38
N GLY A 72 4.63 -6.82 -10.47
CA GLY A 72 4.37 -7.63 -9.28
C GLY A 72 5.38 -7.48 -8.14
N THR A 73 6.28 -6.49 -8.19
CA THR A 73 7.37 -6.37 -7.22
C THR A 73 7.37 -5.08 -6.41
N HIS A 74 6.53 -4.10 -6.78
CA HIS A 74 6.50 -2.80 -6.09
C HIS A 74 5.12 -2.49 -5.54
N ILE A 75 5.06 -2.26 -4.23
CA ILE A 75 3.84 -1.85 -3.54
C ILE A 75 3.62 -0.36 -3.80
N SER A 76 2.45 -0.01 -4.34
CA SER A 76 2.10 1.38 -4.58
C SER A 76 1.15 1.96 -3.53
N LEU A 77 0.29 1.12 -2.93
CA LEU A 77 -0.66 1.55 -1.90
C LEU A 77 -0.73 0.49 -0.80
N PHE A 78 -0.75 0.94 0.46
CA PHE A 78 -0.95 0.06 1.60
C PHE A 78 -1.57 0.87 2.73
N PHE A 79 -2.87 0.70 2.92
CA PHE A 79 -3.64 1.48 3.89
C PHE A 79 -4.63 0.58 4.63
N VAL A 80 -4.75 0.82 5.93
CA VAL A 80 -5.74 0.13 6.78
C VAL A 80 -6.57 1.18 7.49
N ASP A 81 -7.89 0.99 7.51
CA ASP A 81 -8.81 1.86 8.24
C ASP A 81 -8.34 1.99 9.70
N PRO A 82 -8.21 3.21 10.23
CA PRO A 82 -7.69 3.42 11.60
C PRO A 82 -8.46 2.66 12.68
N TYR A 83 -9.76 2.47 12.49
CA TYR A 83 -10.58 1.71 13.44
C TYR A 83 -10.08 0.26 13.60
N TYR A 84 -9.43 -0.27 12.57
CA TYR A 84 -8.93 -1.64 12.54
C TYR A 84 -7.42 -1.74 12.70
N HIS A 85 -6.74 -0.66 13.07
CA HIS A 85 -5.29 -0.70 13.31
C HIS A 85 -4.97 -1.66 14.46
N ARG A 86 -3.81 -2.31 14.38
CA ARG A 86 -3.30 -3.26 15.39
C ARG A 86 -4.15 -4.52 15.56
N GLN A 87 -4.95 -4.85 14.54
CA GLN A 87 -5.80 -6.06 14.53
C GLN A 87 -5.33 -7.08 13.49
N GLY A 88 -4.12 -6.91 12.96
CA GLY A 88 -3.54 -7.86 12.02
C GLY A 88 -4.01 -7.73 10.57
N VAL A 89 -4.76 -6.68 10.23
CA VAL A 89 -5.28 -6.50 8.86
C VAL A 89 -4.14 -6.32 7.86
N GLY A 90 -3.19 -5.44 8.17
CA GLY A 90 -2.04 -5.19 7.30
C GLY A 90 -1.18 -6.44 7.11
N THR A 91 -0.94 -7.17 8.18
CA THR A 91 -0.19 -8.44 8.13
C THR A 91 -0.90 -9.45 7.22
N ALA A 92 -2.22 -9.57 7.37
CA ALA A 92 -3.01 -10.51 6.56
C ALA A 92 -2.99 -10.14 5.08
N LEU A 93 -3.09 -8.86 4.75
CA LEU A 93 -2.98 -8.37 3.37
C LEU A 93 -1.62 -8.71 2.78
N MET A 94 -0.55 -8.44 3.52
CA MET A 94 0.81 -8.69 3.06
C MET A 94 1.06 -10.18 2.87
N GLN A 95 0.57 -11.02 3.78
CA GLN A 95 0.70 -12.47 3.65
C GLN A 95 -0.04 -13.01 2.43
N CYS A 96 -1.23 -12.48 2.16
CA CYS A 96 -2.00 -12.87 0.98
C CYS A 96 -1.23 -12.56 -0.31
N PHE A 97 -0.67 -11.35 -0.39
CA PHE A 97 0.17 -10.96 -1.52
C PHE A 97 1.39 -11.88 -1.65
N PHE A 98 2.11 -12.11 -0.55
CA PHE A 98 3.30 -12.97 -0.58
C PHE A 98 2.98 -14.41 -0.98
N THR A 99 1.82 -14.91 -0.61
CA THR A 99 1.38 -16.26 -1.00
C THR A 99 1.14 -16.34 -2.52
N ASP A 100 0.55 -15.30 -3.10
CA ASP A 100 0.28 -15.25 -4.54
C ASP A 100 1.52 -14.93 -5.38
N SER A 101 2.47 -14.17 -4.81
CA SER A 101 3.62 -13.63 -5.53
C SER A 101 4.80 -14.60 -5.53
N GLY A 102 5.42 -14.77 -6.70
CA GLY A 102 6.69 -15.47 -6.81
C GLY A 102 7.91 -14.56 -6.66
N ALA A 103 7.72 -13.27 -6.38
CA ALA A 103 8.82 -12.32 -6.30
C ALA A 103 9.72 -12.60 -5.09
N GLU A 104 11.03 -12.60 -5.31
CA GLU A 104 12.01 -12.76 -4.23
C GLU A 104 12.23 -11.46 -3.47
N THR A 105 12.16 -10.33 -4.17
CA THR A 105 12.34 -9.00 -3.60
C THR A 105 11.10 -8.17 -3.90
N VAL A 106 10.55 -7.55 -2.85
CA VAL A 106 9.41 -6.65 -2.96
C VAL A 106 9.86 -5.29 -2.44
N THR A 107 9.55 -4.23 -3.17
CA THR A 107 9.95 -2.86 -2.82
C THR A 107 8.75 -1.99 -2.51
N VAL A 108 8.99 -0.92 -1.76
CA VAL A 108 7.99 0.09 -1.45
C VAL A 108 8.70 1.43 -1.26
N HIS A 109 8.00 2.52 -1.60
CA HIS A 109 8.39 3.86 -1.18
C HIS A 109 7.54 4.23 0.02
N SER A 110 8.09 4.07 1.22
CA SER A 110 7.35 4.30 2.46
C SER A 110 7.23 5.79 2.76
N SER A 111 6.05 6.23 3.18
CA SER A 111 5.96 7.54 3.83
C SER A 111 6.81 7.52 5.11
N PRO A 112 7.31 8.68 5.59
CA PRO A 112 8.02 8.72 6.87
C PRO A 112 7.19 8.14 8.02
N TYR A 113 5.89 8.36 8.00
CA TYR A 113 4.95 7.84 8.98
C TYR A 113 4.94 6.30 9.03
N ALA A 114 5.02 5.63 7.87
CA ALA A 114 4.78 4.19 7.76
C ALA A 114 6.04 3.33 7.91
N VAL A 115 7.23 3.93 8.07
CA VAL A 115 8.50 3.17 8.12
C VAL A 115 8.46 2.05 9.15
N GLU A 116 7.97 2.33 10.36
CA GLU A 116 7.93 1.31 11.41
C GLU A 116 6.96 0.17 11.09
N VAL A 117 5.85 0.48 10.42
CA VAL A 117 4.89 -0.54 9.97
C VAL A 117 5.59 -1.50 9.00
N TYR A 118 6.31 -0.97 8.02
CA TYR A 118 7.01 -1.80 7.06
C TYR A 118 8.17 -2.58 7.70
N ARG A 119 8.89 -1.98 8.66
CA ARG A 119 9.94 -2.69 9.40
C ARG A 119 9.38 -3.92 10.11
N ARG A 120 8.24 -3.79 10.76
CA ARG A 120 7.59 -4.91 11.45
C ARG A 120 7.16 -6.01 10.49
N LEU A 121 6.90 -5.67 9.24
CA LEU A 121 6.55 -6.62 8.20
C LEU A 121 7.78 -7.23 7.50
N GLY A 122 8.99 -6.85 7.94
CA GLY A 122 10.22 -7.44 7.42
C GLY A 122 10.92 -6.61 6.34
N PHE A 123 10.47 -5.38 6.09
CA PHE A 123 11.12 -4.48 5.14
C PHE A 123 12.28 -3.74 5.80
N GLN A 124 13.30 -3.41 5.01
CA GLN A 124 14.47 -2.64 5.44
C GLN A 124 14.69 -1.45 4.50
N PRO A 125 15.08 -0.27 5.02
CA PRO A 125 15.42 0.85 4.15
C PRO A 125 16.61 0.50 3.25
N THR A 126 16.55 0.95 2.00
CA THR A 126 17.66 0.77 1.04
C THR A 126 18.39 2.08 0.77
N ALA A 127 17.83 3.21 1.19
CA ALA A 127 18.45 4.53 1.05
C ALA A 127 17.84 5.48 2.08
N ALA A 128 18.44 6.65 2.22
CA ALA A 128 17.91 7.72 3.05
C ALA A 128 16.62 8.30 2.45
N GLU A 129 15.94 9.12 3.24
CA GLU A 129 14.72 9.79 2.80
C GLU A 129 14.97 10.62 1.54
N GLN A 130 14.02 10.56 0.61
CA GLN A 130 14.08 11.25 -0.67
C GLN A 130 12.83 12.10 -0.88
N LEU A 131 12.92 13.04 -1.81
CA LEU A 131 11.80 13.91 -2.19
C LEU A 131 11.62 13.87 -3.70
N ALA A 132 10.41 13.54 -4.15
CA ALA A 132 10.06 13.55 -5.56
C ALA A 132 8.61 14.03 -5.71
N ASP A 133 8.40 15.05 -6.53
CA ASP A 133 7.07 15.61 -6.83
C ASP A 133 6.29 16.00 -5.57
N GLY A 134 6.98 16.55 -4.57
CA GLY A 134 6.38 16.95 -3.31
C GLY A 134 6.09 15.80 -2.36
N ILE A 135 6.52 14.60 -2.68
CA ILE A 135 6.32 13.40 -1.86
C ILE A 135 7.64 13.00 -1.21
N ARG A 136 7.64 12.99 0.12
CA ARG A 136 8.77 12.48 0.92
C ARG A 136 8.61 10.99 1.08
N TYR A 137 9.66 10.23 0.80
CA TYR A 137 9.59 8.78 0.96
C TYR A 137 10.95 8.19 1.33
N ILE A 138 10.89 7.02 1.95
CA ILE A 138 12.05 6.19 2.24
C ILE A 138 11.91 4.91 1.41
N PRO A 139 12.83 4.64 0.48
CA PRO A 139 12.78 3.38 -0.26
C PRO A 139 13.12 2.22 0.66
N MET A 140 12.31 1.17 0.61
CA MET A 140 12.48 -0.02 1.43
C MET A 140 12.31 -1.28 0.60
N GLU A 141 12.89 -2.38 1.06
CA GLU A 141 12.73 -3.67 0.41
C GLU A 141 12.52 -4.80 1.41
N HIS A 142 11.83 -5.83 0.96
CA HIS A 142 11.67 -7.09 1.67
C HIS A 142 12.26 -8.19 0.79
N LYS A 143 13.28 -8.90 1.30
CA LYS A 143 13.85 -10.05 0.62
C LYS A 143 13.28 -11.31 1.22
N ARG A 144 12.60 -12.09 0.39
CA ARG A 144 11.97 -13.33 0.83
C ARG A 144 13.00 -14.44 0.85
N ARG A 145 12.96 -15.26 1.90
CA ARG A 145 13.82 -16.43 1.96
C ARG A 145 13.39 -17.45 0.92
N LYS A 146 14.36 -17.96 0.17
CA LYS A 146 14.13 -19.12 -0.67
C LYS A 146 13.81 -20.31 0.21
N LYS A 147 12.75 -21.04 -0.10
CA LYS A 147 12.53 -22.35 0.48
C LYS A 147 13.59 -23.29 -0.06
N GLN A 148 14.26 -23.95 0.84
CA GLN A 148 15.20 -25.01 0.50
C GLN A 148 14.48 -26.32 0.38
#